data_4f509091c0866a9a21b09f4ffe546d00
#
_entry.id   4f509091c0866a9a21b09f4ffe546d00
#
_cell.length_a   1.000
_cell.length_b   1.000
_cell.length_c   1.000
_cell.angle_alpha   90.00
_cell.angle_beta   90.00
_cell.angle_gamma   90.00
#
_symmetry.space_group_name_H-M   'P 1'
#
loop_
_entity.id
_entity.type
_entity.pdbx_description
1 polymer ?
#
loop_
_entity_poly.entity_id
_entity_poly.type
_entity_poly.pdbx_seq_one_letter_code
_entity_poly.pdbx_strand_id
1 'polypeptide(L)'
;EMETVDLLSVAKECVERQKLNARRAYISLNCLGESALVHGNRALLDELCQNLCDNAIRYNRPGGKVQITTACSRDGHCTLIVADNGIGIPKEAQSSVFERFYRVDKSRSKATGGTGLGLAIVKHIARIHNARIKLESQVDVGTIITVTFPTAN
;
A
#
# COMPACT_ATOMS: atom_id res chain seq x y z
N GLU A 1 -6.23 16.92 10.54
CA GLU A 1 -5.24 17.91 10.99
C GLU A 1 -3.85 17.55 10.47
N MET A 2 -3.18 18.50 9.82
CA MET A 2 -1.91 18.25 9.13
C MET A 2 -0.73 18.57 10.03
N GLU A 3 0.29 17.70 10.00
CA GLU A 3 1.48 17.82 10.81
C GLU A 3 2.65 17.16 10.09
N THR A 4 3.84 17.26 10.64
CA THR A 4 4.98 16.53 10.11
C THR A 4 4.87 15.07 10.54
N VAL A 5 4.86 14.16 9.57
CA VAL A 5 4.73 12.72 9.79
C VAL A 5 5.91 12.00 9.15
N ASP A 6 6.50 11.05 9.88
CA ASP A 6 7.56 10.21 9.32
C ASP A 6 6.93 8.94 8.73
N LEU A 7 7.04 8.80 7.41
CA LEU A 7 6.48 7.63 6.73
C LEU A 7 7.11 6.33 7.22
N LEU A 8 8.36 6.36 7.67
CA LEU A 8 9.00 5.17 8.22
C LEU A 8 8.29 4.71 9.49
N SER A 9 7.89 5.65 10.34
CA SER A 9 7.13 5.34 11.55
C SER A 9 5.77 4.72 11.18
N VAL A 10 5.10 5.27 10.17
CA VAL A 10 3.83 4.74 9.67
C VAL A 10 4.03 3.30 9.19
N ALA A 11 5.09 3.06 8.40
CA ALA A 11 5.37 1.74 7.84
C ALA A 11 5.68 0.71 8.94
N LYS A 12 6.48 1.10 9.92
CA LYS A 12 6.84 0.20 11.03
C LYS A 12 5.61 -0.20 11.85
N GLU A 13 4.75 0.75 12.15
CA GLU A 13 3.52 0.45 12.88
C GLU A 13 2.58 -0.42 12.05
N CYS A 14 2.53 -0.19 10.75
CA CYS A 14 1.73 -1.00 9.85
C CYS A 14 2.17 -2.47 9.89
N VAL A 15 3.49 -2.70 9.82
CA VAL A 15 4.03 -4.05 9.89
C VAL A 15 3.63 -4.71 11.22
N GLU A 16 3.73 -3.98 12.34
CA GLU A 16 3.33 -4.53 13.63
C GLU A 16 1.85 -4.89 13.68
N ARG A 17 0.99 -4.03 13.16
CA ARG A 17 -0.45 -4.28 13.16
C ARG A 17 -0.86 -5.43 12.22
N GLN A 18 -0.13 -5.60 11.11
CA GLN A 18 -0.46 -6.62 10.10
C GLN A 18 0.27 -7.94 10.34
N LYS A 19 1.09 -7.99 11.37
CA LYS A 19 1.93 -9.16 11.63
C LYS A 19 1.14 -10.46 11.73
N LEU A 20 0.03 -10.44 12.45
CA LEU A 20 -0.80 -11.62 12.63
C LEU A 20 -1.50 -12.02 11.34
N ASN A 21 -2.01 -11.04 10.58
CA ASN A 21 -2.63 -11.30 9.29
C ASN A 21 -1.66 -11.95 8.33
N ALA A 22 -0.43 -11.43 8.27
CA ALA A 22 0.60 -11.97 7.40
C ALA A 22 0.95 -13.40 7.79
N ARG A 23 1.11 -13.65 9.09
CA ARG A 23 1.43 -14.98 9.59
C ARG A 23 0.33 -15.99 9.23
N ARG A 24 -0.94 -15.60 9.41
CA ARG A 24 -2.07 -16.48 9.09
C ARG A 24 -2.14 -16.81 7.60
N ALA A 25 -1.67 -15.91 6.75
CA ALA A 25 -1.65 -16.09 5.30
C ALA A 25 -0.34 -16.72 4.83
N TYR A 26 0.58 -17.01 5.72
CA TYR A 26 1.92 -17.54 5.40
C TYR A 26 2.71 -16.59 4.52
N ILE A 27 2.62 -15.28 4.82
CA ILE A 27 3.29 -14.22 4.09
C ILE A 27 4.40 -13.64 4.96
N SER A 28 5.58 -13.44 4.35
CA SER A 28 6.69 -12.74 5.00
C SER A 28 6.49 -11.24 4.80
N LEU A 29 6.37 -10.50 5.89
CA LEU A 29 6.11 -9.06 5.85
C LEU A 29 7.27 -8.32 6.52
N ASN A 30 7.89 -7.39 5.81
CA ASN A 30 8.95 -6.58 6.41
C ASN A 30 8.92 -5.14 5.91
N CYS A 31 9.67 -4.29 6.61
CA CYS A 31 9.79 -2.88 6.31
C CYS A 31 11.27 -2.51 6.19
N LEU A 32 11.61 -1.79 5.13
CA LEU A 32 12.95 -1.27 4.90
C LEU A 32 12.84 0.21 4.57
N GLY A 33 13.96 0.89 4.64
CA GLY A 33 14.02 2.27 4.18
C GLY A 33 14.54 3.22 5.24
N GLU A 34 14.32 4.49 4.97
CA GLU A 34 14.84 5.59 5.79
C GLU A 34 13.71 6.48 6.26
N SER A 35 14.02 7.34 7.24
CA SER A 35 13.09 8.35 7.69
C SER A 35 12.66 9.21 6.51
N ALA A 36 11.37 9.44 6.38
CA ALA A 36 10.80 10.13 5.23
C ALA A 36 9.70 11.06 5.74
N LEU A 37 10.05 12.34 5.95
CA LEU A 37 9.14 13.30 6.55
C LEU A 37 8.24 13.94 5.50
N VAL A 38 6.95 13.89 5.76
CA VAL A 38 5.94 14.50 4.90
C VAL A 38 5.00 15.36 5.75
N HIS A 39 4.29 16.27 5.10
CA HIS A 39 3.23 17.04 5.74
C HIS A 39 1.93 16.30 5.52
N GLY A 40 1.32 15.82 6.59
CA GLY A 40 0.13 15.00 6.44
C GLY A 40 -0.64 14.78 7.72
N ASN A 41 -1.68 13.98 7.59
CA ASN A 41 -2.51 13.56 8.72
C ASN A 41 -2.14 12.15 9.10
N ARG A 42 -1.64 11.96 10.31
CA ARG A 42 -1.12 10.66 10.76
C ARG A 42 -2.16 9.55 10.67
N ALA A 43 -3.39 9.81 11.09
CA ALA A 43 -4.43 8.79 11.10
C ALA A 43 -4.76 8.35 9.66
N LEU A 44 -4.83 9.30 8.72
CA LEU A 44 -5.11 8.99 7.33
C LEU A 44 -3.95 8.24 6.68
N LEU A 45 -2.70 8.63 7.00
CA LEU A 45 -1.55 7.95 6.46
C LEU A 45 -1.43 6.53 7.01
N ASP A 46 -1.77 6.32 8.28
CA ASP A 46 -1.84 4.98 8.85
C ASP A 46 -2.87 4.14 8.08
N GLU A 47 -4.03 4.70 7.80
CA GLU A 47 -5.09 4.00 7.07
C GLU A 47 -4.65 3.66 5.64
N LEU A 48 -4.01 4.60 4.96
CA LEU A 48 -3.47 4.37 3.61
C LEU A 48 -2.51 3.18 3.61
N CYS A 49 -1.56 3.18 4.52
CA CYS A 49 -0.57 2.12 4.60
C CYS A 49 -1.20 0.78 4.95
N GLN A 50 -2.14 0.76 5.91
CA GLN A 50 -2.85 -0.46 6.29
C GLN A 50 -3.62 -1.04 5.11
N ASN A 51 -4.30 -0.20 4.33
CA ASN A 51 -5.06 -0.67 3.18
C ASN A 51 -4.16 -1.23 2.09
N LEU A 52 -3.03 -0.59 1.82
CA LEU A 52 -2.07 -1.11 0.84
C LEU A 52 -1.49 -2.45 1.29
N CYS A 53 -1.11 -2.54 2.55
CA CYS A 53 -0.52 -3.75 3.11
C CYS A 53 -1.54 -4.90 3.14
N ASP A 54 -2.76 -4.62 3.60
CA ASP A 54 -3.83 -5.61 3.65
C ASP A 54 -4.10 -6.18 2.26
N ASN A 55 -4.16 -5.31 1.28
CA ASN A 55 -4.39 -5.72 -0.10
C ASN A 55 -3.25 -6.60 -0.62
N ALA A 56 -2.00 -6.25 -0.30
CA ALA A 56 -0.83 -7.01 -0.73
C ALA A 56 -0.80 -8.40 -0.09
N ILE A 57 -1.24 -8.52 1.16
CA ILE A 57 -1.34 -9.81 1.84
C ILE A 57 -2.48 -10.64 1.26
N ARG A 58 -3.65 -10.01 1.08
CA ARG A 58 -4.88 -10.68 0.65
C ARG A 58 -4.74 -11.31 -0.74
N TYR A 59 -4.07 -10.63 -1.65
CA TYR A 59 -3.91 -11.08 -3.02
C TYR A 59 -2.54 -11.69 -3.28
N ASN A 60 -1.96 -12.30 -2.25
CA ASN A 60 -0.71 -13.02 -2.36
C ASN A 60 -0.96 -14.52 -2.18
N ARG A 61 0.10 -15.31 -2.32
CA ARG A 61 0.06 -16.77 -2.18
C ARG A 61 0.82 -17.17 -0.92
N PRO A 62 0.43 -18.28 -0.27
CA PRO A 62 1.22 -18.81 0.85
C PRO A 62 2.69 -18.94 0.46
N GLY A 63 3.57 -18.47 1.31
CA GLY A 63 5.01 -18.45 1.03
C GLY A 63 5.47 -17.16 0.36
N GLY A 64 4.54 -16.25 0.03
CA GLY A 64 4.88 -14.99 -0.61
C GLY A 64 5.46 -13.96 0.33
N LYS A 65 5.75 -12.78 -0.24
CA LYS A 65 6.41 -11.69 0.49
C LYS A 65 5.71 -10.37 0.23
N VAL A 66 5.69 -9.52 1.26
CA VAL A 66 5.25 -8.12 1.14
C VAL A 66 6.34 -7.27 1.80
N GLN A 67 6.79 -6.25 1.09
CA GLN A 67 7.80 -5.33 1.60
C GLN A 67 7.31 -3.90 1.50
N ILE A 68 7.41 -3.18 2.61
CA ILE A 68 7.08 -1.76 2.66
C ILE A 68 8.40 -1.00 2.72
N THR A 69 8.59 -0.04 1.82
CA THR A 69 9.83 0.73 1.74
C THR A 69 9.51 2.21 1.78
N THR A 70 10.31 2.98 2.52
CA THR A 70 10.22 4.43 2.55
C THR A 70 11.54 5.04 2.11
N ALA A 71 11.46 6.12 1.34
CA ALA A 71 12.64 6.80 0.82
C ALA A 71 12.31 8.24 0.49
N CYS A 72 13.33 9.09 0.44
CA CYS A 72 13.19 10.47 -0.01
C CYS A 72 14.21 10.74 -1.12
N SER A 73 13.78 11.45 -2.15
CA SER A 73 14.67 11.88 -3.21
C SER A 73 15.40 13.15 -2.78
N ARG A 74 16.42 13.53 -3.56
CA ARG A 74 17.23 14.72 -3.26
C ARG A 74 16.41 16.00 -3.29
N ASP A 75 15.34 16.04 -4.09
CA ASP A 75 14.48 17.21 -4.20
C ASP A 75 13.42 17.28 -3.11
N GLY A 76 13.45 16.35 -2.15
CA GLY A 76 12.55 16.36 -1.00
C GLY A 76 11.23 15.64 -1.18
N HIS A 77 11.00 15.00 -2.33
CA HIS A 77 9.83 14.14 -2.50
C HIS A 77 10.06 12.82 -1.78
N CYS A 78 9.09 12.40 -0.99
CA CYS A 78 9.21 11.15 -0.22
C CYS A 78 8.21 10.14 -0.74
N THR A 79 8.61 8.86 -0.73
CA THR A 79 7.78 7.78 -1.26
C THR A 79 7.51 6.73 -0.20
N LEU A 80 6.32 6.16 -0.30
CA LEU A 80 5.93 4.94 0.41
C LEU A 80 5.65 3.90 -0.66
N ILE A 81 6.36 2.78 -0.60
CA ILE A 81 6.26 1.73 -1.61
C ILE A 81 5.82 0.45 -0.94
N VAL A 82 4.75 -0.16 -1.45
CA VAL A 82 4.31 -1.49 -0.99
C VAL A 82 4.43 -2.45 -2.17
N ALA A 83 5.31 -3.42 -2.02
CA ALA A 83 5.61 -4.38 -3.08
C ALA A 83 5.26 -5.78 -2.61
N ASP A 84 4.64 -6.56 -3.49
CA ASP A 84 4.36 -7.97 -3.22
C ASP A 84 4.73 -8.82 -4.43
N ASN A 85 4.93 -10.11 -4.20
CA ASN A 85 5.16 -11.08 -5.25
C ASN A 85 3.95 -12.00 -5.42
N GLY A 86 2.76 -11.42 -5.32
CA GLY A 86 1.50 -12.14 -5.37
C GLY A 86 1.00 -12.40 -6.77
N ILE A 87 -0.33 -12.47 -6.88
CA ILE A 87 -0.97 -12.90 -8.13
C ILE A 87 -0.91 -11.86 -9.23
N GLY A 88 -0.64 -10.61 -8.89
CA GLY A 88 -0.60 -9.54 -9.87
C GLY A 88 -1.99 -9.10 -10.33
N ILE A 89 -2.02 -8.06 -11.15
CA ILE A 89 -3.26 -7.49 -11.68
C ILE A 89 -3.19 -7.49 -13.19
N PRO A 90 -4.17 -8.09 -13.89
CA PRO A 90 -4.19 -8.06 -15.35
C PRO A 90 -4.15 -6.62 -15.87
N LYS A 91 -3.42 -6.42 -16.96
CA LYS A 91 -3.21 -5.09 -17.51
C LYS A 91 -4.52 -4.36 -17.77
N GLU A 92 -5.52 -5.07 -18.27
CA GLU A 92 -6.82 -4.48 -18.60
C GLU A 92 -7.61 -4.05 -17.35
N ALA A 93 -7.25 -4.55 -16.17
CA ALA A 93 -7.92 -4.19 -14.92
C ALA A 93 -7.21 -3.07 -14.15
N GLN A 94 -5.96 -2.74 -14.51
CA GLN A 94 -5.13 -1.86 -13.70
C GLN A 94 -5.69 -0.45 -13.57
N SER A 95 -6.36 0.07 -14.59
CA SER A 95 -6.95 1.40 -14.53
C SER A 95 -8.19 1.45 -13.62
N SER A 96 -8.78 0.31 -13.29
CA SER A 96 -10.04 0.26 -12.53
C SER A 96 -9.87 -0.15 -11.07
N VAL A 97 -8.67 -0.59 -10.64
CA VAL A 97 -8.50 -1.16 -9.30
C VAL A 97 -8.70 -0.15 -8.18
N PHE A 98 -8.63 1.15 -8.47
CA PHE A 98 -8.86 2.19 -7.48
C PHE A 98 -10.32 2.66 -7.43
N GLU A 99 -11.18 2.05 -8.23
CA GLU A 99 -12.62 2.38 -8.21
C GLU A 99 -13.29 1.68 -7.04
N ARG A 100 -14.30 2.34 -6.48
CA ARG A 100 -15.04 1.78 -5.36
C ARG A 100 -15.72 0.48 -5.76
N PHE A 101 -15.64 -0.52 -4.90
CA PHE A 101 -16.25 -1.84 -5.07
C PHE A 101 -15.70 -2.66 -6.23
N TYR A 102 -14.61 -2.18 -6.89
CA TYR A 102 -13.99 -2.96 -7.95
C TYR A 102 -13.20 -4.12 -7.36
N ARG A 103 -13.33 -5.30 -7.97
CA ARG A 103 -12.59 -6.51 -7.57
C ARG A 103 -12.12 -7.22 -8.81
N VAL A 104 -10.82 -7.52 -8.88
CA VAL A 104 -10.24 -8.26 -9.99
C VAL A 104 -10.74 -9.71 -10.00
N ASP A 105 -10.80 -10.33 -8.81
CA ASP A 105 -11.29 -11.69 -8.62
C ASP A 105 -12.35 -11.67 -7.52
N LYS A 106 -13.61 -11.64 -7.93
CA LYS A 106 -14.74 -11.53 -6.98
C LYS A 106 -14.81 -12.72 -6.03
N SER A 107 -14.52 -13.92 -6.54
CA SER A 107 -14.53 -15.12 -5.73
C SER A 107 -13.46 -15.07 -4.66
N ARG A 108 -12.24 -14.67 -5.04
CA ARG A 108 -11.11 -14.55 -4.11
C ARG A 108 -11.36 -13.44 -3.08
N SER A 109 -11.85 -12.30 -3.55
CA SER A 109 -12.16 -11.18 -2.63
C SER A 109 -13.20 -11.58 -1.60
N LYS A 110 -14.23 -12.29 -2.02
CA LYS A 110 -15.28 -12.77 -1.13
C LYS A 110 -14.72 -13.74 -0.10
N ALA A 111 -13.87 -14.67 -0.54
CA ALA A 111 -13.27 -15.67 0.34
C ALA A 111 -12.35 -15.02 1.38
N THR A 112 -11.68 -13.93 1.03
CA THR A 112 -10.76 -13.22 1.94
C THR A 112 -11.43 -12.09 2.72
N GLY A 113 -12.71 -11.82 2.47
CA GLY A 113 -13.44 -10.76 3.17
C GLY A 113 -13.23 -9.36 2.60
N GLY A 114 -12.68 -9.26 1.39
CA GLY A 114 -12.46 -7.95 0.77
C GLY A 114 -13.74 -7.27 0.35
N THR A 115 -13.83 -5.96 0.57
CA THR A 115 -15.01 -5.16 0.25
C THR A 115 -14.91 -4.41 -1.08
N GLY A 116 -13.71 -4.29 -1.64
CA GLY A 116 -13.48 -3.49 -2.84
C GLY A 116 -13.35 -2.01 -2.56
N LEU A 117 -13.19 -1.61 -1.30
CA LEU A 117 -13.06 -0.20 -0.92
C LEU A 117 -11.62 0.22 -0.60
N GLY A 118 -10.73 -0.74 -0.28
CA GLY A 118 -9.40 -0.42 0.23
C GLY A 118 -8.58 0.48 -0.68
N LEU A 119 -8.49 0.16 -1.97
CA LEU A 119 -7.70 0.97 -2.91
C LEU A 119 -8.39 2.29 -3.26
N ALA A 120 -9.74 2.34 -3.24
CA ALA A 120 -10.45 3.60 -3.42
C ALA A 120 -10.15 4.55 -2.27
N ILE A 121 -10.06 4.03 -1.05
CA ILE A 121 -9.69 4.81 0.14
C ILE A 121 -8.26 5.32 -0.01
N VAL A 122 -7.34 4.47 -0.48
CA VAL A 122 -5.94 4.88 -0.73
C VAL A 122 -5.90 6.06 -1.70
N LYS A 123 -6.65 5.98 -2.79
CA LYS A 123 -6.70 7.06 -3.79
C LYS A 123 -7.23 8.36 -3.16
N HIS A 124 -8.27 8.25 -2.34
CA HIS A 124 -8.87 9.41 -1.68
C HIS A 124 -7.87 10.08 -0.73
N ILE A 125 -7.20 9.28 0.11
CA ILE A 125 -6.21 9.79 1.05
C ILE A 125 -5.03 10.42 0.32
N ALA A 126 -4.54 9.78 -0.74
CA ALA A 126 -3.45 10.33 -1.54
C ALA A 126 -3.84 11.69 -2.10
N ARG A 127 -5.08 11.83 -2.58
CA ARG A 127 -5.56 13.10 -3.12
C ARG A 127 -5.57 14.21 -2.06
N ILE A 128 -6.00 13.88 -0.84
CA ILE A 128 -5.98 14.84 0.28
C ILE A 128 -4.55 15.35 0.54
N HIS A 129 -3.55 14.50 0.33
CA HIS A 129 -2.14 14.82 0.58
C HIS A 129 -1.40 15.34 -0.66
N ASN A 130 -2.11 15.53 -1.78
CA ASN A 130 -1.51 15.90 -3.07
C ASN A 130 -0.43 14.90 -3.49
N ALA A 131 -0.60 13.65 -3.13
CA ALA A 131 0.32 12.58 -3.46
C ALA A 131 -0.08 11.92 -4.77
N ARG A 132 0.90 11.34 -5.46
CA ARG A 132 0.69 10.60 -6.70
C ARG A 132 0.80 9.12 -6.42
N ILE A 133 -0.02 8.34 -7.11
CA ILE A 133 0.02 6.88 -7.01
C ILE A 133 0.49 6.31 -8.34
N LYS A 134 1.47 5.41 -8.27
CA LYS A 134 1.94 4.66 -9.44
C LYS A 134 1.73 3.19 -9.16
N LEU A 135 1.09 2.50 -10.09
CA LEU A 135 0.83 1.07 -10.01
C LEU A 135 1.65 0.35 -11.08
N GLU A 136 2.44 -0.63 -10.67
CA GLU A 136 3.18 -1.50 -11.57
C GLU A 136 2.83 -2.93 -11.19
N SER A 137 2.32 -3.71 -12.14
CA SER A 137 1.89 -5.06 -11.83
C SER A 137 1.98 -5.97 -13.04
N GLN A 138 2.25 -7.23 -12.77
CA GLN A 138 2.30 -8.26 -13.79
C GLN A 138 1.75 -9.54 -13.20
N VAL A 139 0.83 -10.16 -13.94
CA VAL A 139 0.18 -11.40 -13.50
C VAL A 139 1.25 -12.46 -13.18
N ASP A 140 1.06 -13.14 -12.06
CA ASP A 140 1.94 -14.19 -11.53
C ASP A 140 3.35 -13.71 -11.13
N VAL A 141 3.61 -12.40 -11.18
CA VAL A 141 4.87 -11.81 -10.71
C VAL A 141 4.65 -11.00 -9.45
N GLY A 142 3.66 -10.11 -9.46
CA GLY A 142 3.33 -9.30 -8.30
C GLY A 142 2.92 -7.90 -8.64
N THR A 143 2.83 -7.07 -7.59
CA THR A 143 2.35 -5.69 -7.69
C THR A 143 3.22 -4.77 -6.87
N ILE A 144 3.53 -3.60 -7.42
CA ILE A 144 4.24 -2.54 -6.71
C ILE A 144 3.39 -1.29 -6.80
N ILE A 145 3.02 -0.76 -5.64
CA ILE A 145 2.28 0.51 -5.56
C ILE A 145 3.18 1.53 -4.88
N THR A 146 3.46 2.63 -5.58
CA THR A 146 4.31 3.71 -5.07
C THR A 146 3.44 4.94 -4.86
N VAL A 147 3.47 5.48 -3.65
CA VAL A 147 2.80 6.74 -3.32
C VAL A 147 3.88 7.79 -3.11
N THR A 148 3.90 8.81 -3.96
CA THR A 148 4.91 9.88 -3.92
C THR A 148 4.28 11.14 -3.36
N PHE A 149 4.84 11.64 -2.25
CA PHE A 149 4.35 12.82 -1.56
C PHE A 149 5.15 14.06 -1.99
N PRO A 150 4.49 15.24 -2.05
CA PRO A 150 5.21 16.46 -2.38
C PRO A 150 6.21 16.81 -1.28
N THR A 151 7.10 17.75 -1.57
CA THR A 151 8.06 18.22 -0.56
C THR A 151 7.30 18.79 0.63
N ALA A 152 7.86 18.60 1.83
CA ALA A 152 7.22 19.03 3.08
C ALA A 152 7.30 20.56 3.29
N ASN A 153 7.94 21.28 2.38
CA ASN A 153 8.09 22.74 2.49
C ASN A 153 6.90 23.48 1.91
#